data_c1b763badb68cb3fb3f569c3a29ce9bc
#
_entry.id   c1b763badb68cb3fb3f569c3a29ce9bc
#
_cell.length_a   1.000
_cell.length_b   1.000
_cell.length_c   1.000
_cell.angle_alpha   90.00
_cell.angle_beta   90.00
_cell.angle_gamma   90.00
#
_symmetry.space_group_name_H-M   'P 1'
#
loop_
_entity.id
_entity.type
_entity.pdbx_description
1 polymer ?
#
loop_
_entity_poly.entity_id
_entity_poly.type
_entity_poly.pdbx_seq_one_letter_code
_entity_poly.pdbx_strand_id
1 'polypeptide(L)'
;MTAIVTDPLKRKLATDLLAEIGSTSDSNEFYVGIGKTDTYDSADTTIIPIRHTFEERVARGNLESVKKVTASSMVIPRHNWSSGTTYSAFNDKQEGYPSNAYYVLTENNEVYVCLQQSKSNTGSANPSTVVPNFSTAGVNQVQAFETSDGYRWKLLYSIGAGDATNFLTSAFMPISVVSKDSASANTTELQQINIQNTSTPGQIVGVEVVDGGNGYTSAPSLTFRGNGASAAATATISGGAIVKVEMNNESAGLGSGYDYASVNFTGNATLRPIIGPRDGIGTNALADLKSSSVMINAKPNGSESGTFNITNDFRQISLFKNLDYTDSAADGGRFSGVTSKANRNMTLTGTIAATGFAIDEIITGGTSGVTAIIDEVDSAAGKAVRFHQNEKTRNGNFTDGEALSGSLGASGTIDSGNLFGVIDIYSGDLLYIENRARIVRSSVQTEDIKVILTV
;
A
#
# COMPACT_ATOMS: atom_id res chain seq x y z
N MET A 1 21.88 -17.50 -7.38
CA MET A 1 20.78 -17.47 -8.35
C MET A 1 21.14 -16.40 -9.38
N THR A 2 21.09 -16.71 -10.66
CA THR A 2 21.50 -15.79 -11.75
C THR A 2 20.30 -15.14 -12.47
N ALA A 3 19.07 -15.41 -12.01
CA ALA A 3 17.84 -14.85 -12.56
C ALA A 3 17.30 -13.71 -11.67
N ILE A 4 16.73 -12.70 -12.31
CA ILE A 4 16.09 -11.57 -11.65
C ILE A 4 14.65 -11.41 -12.17
N VAL A 5 13.73 -11.07 -11.28
CA VAL A 5 12.39 -10.62 -11.65
C VAL A 5 12.45 -9.12 -11.90
N THR A 6 12.15 -8.70 -13.13
CA THR A 6 12.28 -7.30 -13.55
C THR A 6 11.16 -6.41 -13.00
N ASP A 7 11.44 -5.11 -12.82
CA ASP A 7 10.44 -4.14 -12.37
C ASP A 7 9.17 -4.11 -13.24
N PRO A 8 9.23 -4.23 -14.59
CA PRO A 8 8.02 -4.35 -15.41
C PRO A 8 7.10 -5.52 -15.03
N LEU A 9 7.66 -6.68 -14.66
CA LEU A 9 6.84 -7.83 -14.26
C LEU A 9 6.21 -7.60 -12.88
N LYS A 10 7.00 -7.11 -11.91
CA LYS A 10 6.47 -6.76 -10.57
C LYS A 10 5.33 -5.74 -10.68
N ARG A 11 5.56 -4.66 -11.45
CA ARG A 11 4.54 -3.65 -11.69
C ARG A 11 3.29 -4.23 -12.38
N LYS A 12 3.46 -5.10 -13.37
CA LYS A 12 2.33 -5.77 -14.03
C LYS A 12 1.49 -6.56 -13.04
N LEU A 13 2.11 -7.37 -12.19
CA LEU A 13 1.41 -8.15 -11.17
C LEU A 13 0.65 -7.24 -10.18
N ALA A 14 1.30 -6.16 -9.74
CA ALA A 14 0.66 -5.20 -8.84
C ALA A 14 -0.52 -4.46 -9.50
N THR A 15 -0.37 -4.04 -10.77
CA THR A 15 -1.46 -3.38 -11.50
C THR A 15 -2.62 -4.32 -11.85
N ASP A 16 -2.34 -5.60 -12.10
CA ASP A 16 -3.39 -6.60 -12.31
C ASP A 16 -4.19 -6.83 -11.02
N LEU A 17 -3.50 -6.95 -9.88
CA LEU A 17 -4.16 -7.03 -8.57
C LEU A 17 -5.01 -5.78 -8.28
N LEU A 18 -4.47 -4.58 -8.56
CA LEU A 18 -5.21 -3.33 -8.39
C LEU A 18 -6.48 -3.31 -9.27
N ALA A 19 -6.36 -3.73 -10.53
CA ALA A 19 -7.49 -3.79 -11.46
C ALA A 19 -8.54 -4.82 -11.01
N GLU A 20 -8.10 -5.94 -10.45
CA GLU A 20 -8.98 -6.97 -9.91
C GLU A 20 -9.76 -6.46 -8.67
N ILE A 21 -9.09 -5.77 -7.74
CA ILE A 21 -9.73 -5.15 -6.56
C ILE A 21 -10.72 -4.06 -6.97
N GLY A 22 -10.40 -3.27 -7.98
CA GLY A 22 -11.26 -2.20 -8.51
C GLY A 22 -12.38 -2.69 -9.45
N SER A 23 -12.46 -3.99 -9.73
CA SER A 23 -13.48 -4.56 -10.60
C SER A 23 -14.86 -4.44 -9.96
N THR A 24 -15.85 -4.07 -10.75
CA THR A 24 -17.27 -4.06 -10.33
C THR A 24 -17.99 -5.39 -10.65
N SER A 25 -17.23 -6.39 -11.11
CA SER A 25 -17.77 -7.72 -11.38
C SER A 25 -18.01 -8.49 -10.08
N ASP A 26 -19.16 -9.11 -9.94
CA ASP A 26 -19.53 -9.99 -8.80
C ASP A 26 -18.54 -11.15 -8.59
N SER A 27 -17.66 -11.40 -9.55
CA SER A 27 -16.63 -12.44 -9.46
C SER A 27 -15.36 -12.00 -8.73
N ASN A 28 -15.23 -10.72 -8.35
CA ASN A 28 -14.00 -10.17 -7.74
C ASN A 28 -14.31 -9.27 -6.54
N GLU A 29 -14.90 -9.86 -5.50
CA GLU A 29 -15.24 -9.16 -4.27
C GLU A 29 -14.13 -9.33 -3.22
N PHE A 30 -13.61 -8.21 -2.71
CA PHE A 30 -12.56 -8.21 -1.69
C PHE A 30 -13.08 -7.65 -0.37
N TYR A 31 -12.70 -8.31 0.72
CA TYR A 31 -13.12 -7.97 2.08
C TYR A 31 -11.94 -7.90 3.03
N VAL A 32 -11.88 -6.84 3.82
CA VAL A 32 -11.02 -6.81 5.01
C VAL A 32 -11.79 -7.43 6.16
N GLY A 33 -11.21 -8.45 6.77
CA GLY A 33 -11.73 -9.11 7.97
C GLY A 33 -11.00 -8.67 9.23
N ILE A 34 -11.73 -8.60 10.34
CA ILE A 34 -11.17 -8.46 11.69
C ILE A 34 -11.52 -9.68 12.51
N GLY A 35 -10.67 -10.01 13.46
CA GLY A 35 -10.91 -11.16 14.34
C GLY A 35 -9.85 -11.33 15.41
N LYS A 36 -9.83 -12.51 16.03
CA LYS A 36 -9.03 -12.85 17.19
C LYS A 36 -9.32 -11.92 18.36
N THR A 37 -10.47 -12.13 18.96
CA THR A 37 -10.91 -11.40 20.15
C THR A 37 -10.16 -11.89 21.41
N ASP A 38 -9.77 -13.16 21.45
CA ASP A 38 -9.02 -13.73 22.55
C ASP A 38 -7.55 -13.31 22.57
N THR A 39 -6.98 -13.24 23.77
CA THR A 39 -5.59 -12.82 24.01
C THR A 39 -4.56 -13.80 23.43
N TYR A 40 -3.38 -13.32 23.05
CA TYR A 40 -2.26 -14.18 22.65
C TYR A 40 -1.72 -15.04 23.81
N ASP A 41 -1.55 -14.39 24.95
CA ASP A 41 -1.11 -14.97 26.21
C ASP A 41 -1.80 -14.28 27.39
N SER A 42 -1.49 -14.66 28.62
CA SER A 42 -2.12 -14.11 29.81
C SER A 42 -1.95 -12.60 29.99
N ALA A 43 -0.93 -12.00 29.40
CA ALA A 43 -0.62 -10.57 29.50
C ALA A 43 -1.03 -9.77 28.25
N ASP A 44 -1.33 -10.45 27.16
CA ASP A 44 -1.68 -9.86 25.85
C ASP A 44 -0.69 -8.80 25.33
N THR A 45 0.58 -8.93 25.70
CA THR A 45 1.65 -7.99 25.35
C THR A 45 2.52 -8.46 24.20
N THR A 46 2.51 -9.77 23.92
CA THR A 46 3.36 -10.38 22.91
C THR A 46 2.55 -10.72 21.66
N ILE A 47 2.79 -10.00 20.57
CA ILE A 47 2.19 -10.32 19.28
C ILE A 47 2.84 -11.59 18.75
N ILE A 48 2.05 -12.63 18.47
CA ILE A 48 2.53 -13.87 17.85
C ILE A 48 2.51 -13.70 16.34
N PRO A 49 3.68 -13.69 15.64
CA PRO A 49 3.70 -13.53 14.19
C PRO A 49 3.13 -14.77 13.49
N ILE A 50 2.44 -14.55 12.38
CA ILE A 50 2.03 -15.61 11.45
C ILE A 50 3.27 -16.25 10.85
N ARG A 51 3.37 -17.59 10.89
CA ARG A 51 4.54 -18.33 10.45
C ARG A 51 4.25 -19.40 9.40
N HIS A 52 3.01 -19.86 9.32
CA HIS A 52 2.61 -20.99 8.49
C HIS A 52 1.29 -20.71 7.78
N THR A 53 1.17 -21.20 6.57
CA THR A 53 -0.06 -21.11 5.79
C THR A 53 -1.23 -21.88 6.41
N PHE A 54 -0.95 -22.92 7.24
CA PHE A 54 -2.02 -23.63 7.92
C PHE A 54 -2.76 -22.74 8.96
N GLU A 55 -2.16 -21.66 9.44
CA GLU A 55 -2.80 -20.69 10.32
C GLU A 55 -4.00 -20.00 9.67
N GLU A 56 -4.16 -20.13 8.35
CA GLU A 56 -5.37 -19.75 7.63
C GLU A 56 -6.64 -20.31 8.27
N ARG A 57 -6.64 -21.58 8.67
CA ARG A 57 -7.82 -22.21 9.30
C ARG A 57 -8.15 -21.59 10.65
N VAL A 58 -7.13 -21.25 11.42
CA VAL A 58 -7.29 -20.57 12.71
C VAL A 58 -7.80 -19.16 12.50
N ALA A 59 -7.26 -18.44 11.51
CA ALA A 59 -7.70 -17.08 11.18
C ALA A 59 -9.16 -17.04 10.71
N ARG A 60 -9.59 -18.03 9.92
CA ARG A 60 -11.00 -18.17 9.50
C ARG A 60 -11.90 -18.45 10.70
N GLY A 61 -11.48 -19.34 11.61
CA GLY A 61 -12.24 -19.63 12.84
C GLY A 61 -12.32 -18.45 13.80
N ASN A 62 -11.33 -17.57 13.81
CA ASN A 62 -11.29 -16.36 14.63
C ASN A 62 -11.97 -15.15 13.96
N LEU A 63 -12.47 -15.28 12.74
CA LEU A 63 -13.06 -14.17 12.00
C LEU A 63 -14.34 -13.70 12.67
N GLU A 64 -14.40 -12.42 12.99
CA GLU A 64 -15.52 -11.79 13.68
C GLU A 64 -16.45 -11.04 12.73
N SER A 65 -15.85 -10.22 11.88
CA SER A 65 -16.60 -9.40 10.93
C SER A 65 -15.78 -9.12 9.68
N VAL A 66 -16.47 -8.86 8.57
CA VAL A 66 -15.85 -8.44 7.31
C VAL A 66 -16.45 -7.13 6.82
N LYS A 67 -15.60 -6.35 6.12
CA LYS A 67 -16.01 -5.16 5.39
C LYS A 67 -15.46 -5.18 3.98
N LYS A 68 -16.33 -4.90 3.00
CA LYS A 68 -15.95 -4.80 1.59
C LYS A 68 -14.92 -3.70 1.39
N VAL A 69 -13.89 -4.00 0.60
CA VAL A 69 -12.89 -3.03 0.18
C VAL A 69 -13.54 -2.03 -0.77
N THR A 70 -13.38 -0.75 -0.50
CA THR A 70 -13.99 0.34 -1.28
C THR A 70 -12.96 1.23 -1.97
N ALA A 71 -11.69 1.13 -1.59
CA ALA A 71 -10.62 1.95 -2.15
C ALA A 71 -9.30 1.19 -2.19
N SER A 72 -8.58 1.33 -3.30
CA SER A 72 -7.24 0.77 -3.50
C SER A 72 -6.40 1.70 -4.37
N SER A 73 -5.10 1.69 -4.20
CA SER A 73 -4.15 2.50 -4.98
C SER A 73 -2.78 1.85 -5.03
N MET A 74 -2.04 2.11 -6.10
CA MET A 74 -0.60 1.86 -6.10
C MET A 74 0.09 2.82 -5.13
N VAL A 75 1.10 2.35 -4.42
CA VAL A 75 1.82 3.15 -3.43
C VAL A 75 3.34 2.95 -3.53
N ILE A 76 4.07 3.94 -3.00
CA ILE A 76 5.53 3.89 -2.81
C ILE A 76 5.88 4.41 -1.42
N PRO A 77 7.09 4.14 -0.91
CA PRO A 77 7.58 4.77 0.31
C PRO A 77 7.49 6.31 0.22
N ARG A 78 7.06 6.93 1.29
CA ARG A 78 6.91 8.39 1.37
C ARG A 78 8.23 9.03 1.76
N HIS A 79 8.69 9.97 0.95
CA HIS A 79 9.84 10.83 1.23
C HIS A 79 9.42 12.29 1.13
N ASN A 80 9.20 12.93 2.26
CA ASN A 80 8.94 14.37 2.27
C ASN A 80 10.22 15.12 1.95
N TRP A 81 10.09 16.17 1.14
CA TRP A 81 11.20 17.10 1.02
C TRP A 81 11.47 17.79 2.37
N SER A 82 12.74 17.89 2.73
CA SER A 82 13.19 18.66 3.89
C SER A 82 14.50 19.36 3.60
N SER A 83 14.59 20.61 4.04
CA SER A 83 15.81 21.42 3.89
C SER A 83 16.98 20.77 4.62
N GLY A 84 18.16 20.81 4.01
CA GLY A 84 19.37 20.20 4.55
C GLY A 84 19.55 18.72 4.21
N THR A 85 18.61 18.11 3.50
CA THR A 85 18.69 16.70 3.09
C THR A 85 19.39 16.56 1.73
N THR A 86 20.22 15.54 1.59
CA THR A 86 20.85 15.17 0.31
C THR A 86 19.98 14.13 -0.39
N TYR A 87 19.52 14.45 -1.60
CA TYR A 87 18.75 13.56 -2.44
C TYR A 87 19.61 12.94 -3.54
N SER A 88 19.30 11.73 -3.96
CA SER A 88 19.92 11.08 -5.12
C SER A 88 19.25 11.56 -6.41
N ALA A 89 19.95 11.50 -7.52
CA ALA A 89 19.33 11.64 -8.84
C ALA A 89 18.73 10.30 -9.30
N PHE A 90 17.74 10.37 -10.19
CA PHE A 90 17.24 9.21 -10.92
C PHE A 90 18.38 8.45 -11.58
N ASN A 91 18.38 7.13 -11.47
CA ASN A 91 19.36 6.26 -12.09
C ASN A 91 18.67 5.03 -12.70
N ASP A 92 18.93 4.77 -13.97
CA ASP A 92 18.34 3.64 -14.70
C ASP A 92 18.78 2.26 -14.18
N LYS A 93 19.93 2.19 -13.50
CA LYS A 93 20.42 0.98 -12.79
C LYS A 93 19.86 0.82 -11.38
N GLN A 94 19.08 1.77 -10.88
CA GLN A 94 18.54 1.70 -9.53
C GLN A 94 17.61 0.49 -9.39
N GLU A 95 17.91 -0.38 -8.45
CA GLU A 95 17.03 -1.46 -8.02
C GLU A 95 16.32 -1.07 -6.73
N GLY A 96 14.98 -1.17 -6.71
CA GLY A 96 14.19 -0.81 -5.55
C GLY A 96 14.32 0.68 -5.14
N TYR A 97 14.24 0.94 -3.85
CA TYR A 97 14.30 2.30 -3.29
C TYR A 97 15.64 2.53 -2.59
N PRO A 98 16.45 3.52 -3.03
CA PRO A 98 17.73 3.83 -2.40
C PRO A 98 17.53 4.46 -1.01
N SER A 99 18.55 4.40 -0.17
CA SER A 99 18.55 5.06 1.15
C SER A 99 18.36 6.57 1.04
N ASN A 100 18.97 7.20 0.02
CA ASN A 100 18.72 8.58 -0.34
C ASN A 100 17.66 8.61 -1.45
N ALA A 101 16.50 9.14 -1.16
CA ALA A 101 15.40 9.20 -2.12
C ALA A 101 15.78 10.00 -3.36
N TYR A 102 15.28 9.54 -4.53
CA TYR A 102 15.39 10.26 -5.81
C TYR A 102 14.07 10.95 -6.21
N TYR A 103 13.10 10.94 -5.30
CA TYR A 103 11.82 11.65 -5.44
C TYR A 103 11.39 12.20 -4.08
N VAL A 104 10.58 13.21 -4.10
CA VAL A 104 10.09 13.87 -2.89
C VAL A 104 8.63 14.27 -3.01
N LEU A 105 7.95 14.29 -1.88
CA LEU A 105 6.64 14.87 -1.67
C LEU A 105 6.80 16.24 -1.01
N THR A 106 6.22 17.29 -1.58
CA THR A 106 6.19 18.63 -1.00
C THR A 106 4.92 18.85 -0.14
N GLU A 107 4.89 19.93 0.62
CA GLU A 107 3.72 20.33 1.42
C GLU A 107 2.48 20.61 0.58
N ASN A 108 2.66 20.92 -0.72
CA ASN A 108 1.56 21.11 -1.68
C ASN A 108 0.99 19.80 -2.24
N ASN A 109 1.38 18.65 -1.68
CA ASN A 109 1.07 17.32 -2.22
C ASN A 109 1.56 17.09 -3.65
N GLU A 110 2.61 17.76 -4.07
CA GLU A 110 3.26 17.59 -5.36
C GLU A 110 4.44 16.62 -5.24
N VAL A 111 4.54 15.67 -6.18
CA VAL A 111 5.60 14.66 -6.22
C VAL A 111 6.59 15.00 -7.34
N TYR A 112 7.82 15.26 -6.94
CA TYR A 112 8.93 15.58 -7.85
C TYR A 112 9.95 14.46 -7.91
N VAL A 113 10.45 14.16 -9.09
CA VAL A 113 11.64 13.33 -9.30
C VAL A 113 12.89 14.22 -9.42
N CYS A 114 13.97 13.81 -8.75
CA CYS A 114 15.27 14.46 -8.87
C CYS A 114 16.00 13.92 -10.10
N LEU A 115 16.30 14.77 -11.07
CA LEU A 115 17.05 14.42 -12.27
C LEU A 115 18.54 14.67 -12.12
N GLN A 116 18.92 15.63 -11.29
CA GLN A 116 20.31 15.97 -11.02
C GLN A 116 20.51 16.32 -9.55
N GLN A 117 21.45 15.64 -8.92
CA GLN A 117 21.94 15.98 -7.60
C GLN A 117 22.90 17.18 -7.67
N SER A 118 22.71 18.17 -6.81
CA SER A 118 23.69 19.24 -6.66
C SER A 118 25.00 18.70 -6.09
N LYS A 119 26.11 19.09 -6.71
CA LYS A 119 27.47 18.74 -6.29
C LYS A 119 28.37 19.96 -6.25
N SER A 120 29.25 19.99 -5.29
CA SER A 120 30.34 20.98 -5.21
C SER A 120 31.32 20.83 -6.39
N ASN A 121 32.19 21.79 -6.56
CA ASN A 121 33.27 21.71 -7.55
C ASN A 121 34.34 20.64 -7.25
N THR A 122 34.26 20.00 -6.07
CA THR A 122 35.07 18.83 -5.72
C THR A 122 34.34 17.51 -5.84
N GLY A 123 33.09 17.52 -6.32
CA GLY A 123 32.26 16.33 -6.54
C GLY A 123 31.43 15.87 -5.34
N SER A 124 31.59 16.51 -4.17
CA SER A 124 30.80 16.19 -2.97
C SER A 124 29.35 16.62 -3.17
N ALA A 125 28.41 15.76 -2.77
CA ALA A 125 26.97 16.07 -2.81
C ALA A 125 26.65 17.24 -1.85
N ASN A 126 25.88 18.21 -2.33
CA ASN A 126 25.34 19.28 -1.52
C ASN A 126 23.97 18.91 -0.97
N PRO A 127 23.59 19.38 0.22
CA PRO A 127 22.21 19.25 0.69
C PRO A 127 21.27 20.16 -0.12
N SER A 128 20.02 19.73 -0.31
CA SER A 128 18.95 20.57 -0.88
C SER A 128 18.46 21.55 0.17
N THR A 129 18.37 22.82 -0.20
CA THR A 129 17.91 23.91 0.67
C THR A 129 16.74 24.68 0.09
N VAL A 130 16.37 24.40 -1.15
CA VAL A 130 15.27 25.05 -1.87
C VAL A 130 14.23 24.00 -2.25
N VAL A 131 13.00 24.13 -1.75
CA VAL A 131 11.91 23.23 -2.07
C VAL A 131 11.58 23.28 -3.58
N PRO A 132 11.46 22.13 -4.25
CA PRO A 132 11.05 22.12 -5.64
C PRO A 132 9.62 22.68 -5.80
N ASN A 133 9.47 23.68 -6.65
CA ASN A 133 8.20 24.27 -7.00
C ASN A 133 8.31 24.90 -8.39
N PHE A 134 7.67 24.31 -9.39
CA PHE A 134 7.71 24.75 -10.78
C PHE A 134 7.15 26.18 -10.94
N SER A 135 6.12 26.54 -10.19
CA SER A 135 5.50 27.88 -10.26
C SER A 135 6.44 28.97 -9.76
N THR A 136 7.14 28.71 -8.64
CA THR A 136 8.15 29.65 -8.10
C THR A 136 9.37 29.74 -9.02
N ALA A 137 9.74 28.64 -9.68
CA ALA A 137 10.82 28.63 -10.68
C ALA A 137 10.42 29.35 -11.98
N GLY A 138 9.16 29.73 -12.15
CA GLY A 138 8.68 30.45 -13.34
C GLY A 138 8.65 29.58 -14.60
N VAL A 139 8.60 28.25 -14.46
CA VAL A 139 8.57 27.30 -15.58
C VAL A 139 7.21 26.61 -15.70
N ASN A 140 6.95 26.06 -16.87
CA ASN A 140 5.75 25.26 -17.07
C ASN A 140 5.87 23.93 -16.29
N GLN A 141 4.78 23.48 -15.70
CA GLN A 141 4.68 22.24 -14.90
C GLN A 141 5.18 20.98 -15.61
N VAL A 142 5.23 20.97 -16.95
CA VAL A 142 5.70 19.81 -17.73
C VAL A 142 7.21 19.77 -17.89
N GLN A 143 7.92 20.86 -17.57
CA GLN A 143 9.33 21.01 -17.76
C GLN A 143 10.12 20.58 -16.51
N ALA A 144 11.33 20.08 -16.73
CA ALA A 144 12.31 20.02 -15.67
C ALA A 144 12.87 21.44 -15.39
N PHE A 145 13.28 21.69 -14.16
CA PHE A 145 13.84 22.99 -13.75
C PHE A 145 14.93 22.80 -12.69
N GLU A 146 15.82 23.76 -12.58
CA GLU A 146 16.86 23.79 -11.57
C GLU A 146 16.52 24.76 -10.46
N THR A 147 16.64 24.34 -9.22
CA THR A 147 16.55 25.20 -8.05
C THR A 147 17.89 25.88 -7.77
N SER A 148 17.88 27.03 -7.07
CA SER A 148 19.09 27.81 -6.83
C SER A 148 20.17 27.10 -5.99
N ASP A 149 19.84 25.98 -5.39
CA ASP A 149 20.77 25.07 -4.70
C ASP A 149 21.45 24.05 -5.65
N GLY A 150 21.12 24.10 -6.96
CA GLY A 150 21.73 23.27 -8.01
C GLY A 150 21.11 21.88 -8.17
N TYR A 151 19.99 21.61 -7.54
CA TYR A 151 19.21 20.41 -7.80
C TYR A 151 18.31 20.62 -9.01
N ARG A 152 18.16 19.58 -9.85
CA ARG A 152 17.21 19.60 -10.97
C ARG A 152 16.05 18.67 -10.70
N TRP A 153 14.85 19.19 -10.78
CA TRP A 153 13.61 18.51 -10.49
C TRP A 153 12.65 18.49 -11.66
N LYS A 154 11.77 17.49 -11.70
CA LYS A 154 10.60 17.45 -12.58
C LYS A 154 9.39 17.01 -11.81
N LEU A 155 8.26 17.72 -11.95
CA LEU A 155 6.97 17.31 -11.41
C LEU A 155 6.49 16.05 -12.14
N LEU A 156 5.99 15.07 -11.39
CA LEU A 156 5.37 13.86 -11.93
C LEU A 156 3.85 13.93 -11.82
N TYR A 157 3.35 14.25 -10.64
CA TYR A 157 1.92 14.38 -10.37
C TYR A 157 1.68 15.11 -9.05
N SER A 158 0.42 15.49 -8.83
CA SER A 158 -0.05 15.97 -7.53
C SER A 158 -1.03 14.95 -6.93
N ILE A 159 -0.94 14.71 -5.61
CA ILE A 159 -1.84 13.80 -4.90
C ILE A 159 -3.17 14.53 -4.66
N GLY A 160 -4.26 13.97 -5.21
CA GLY A 160 -5.60 14.49 -5.00
C GLY A 160 -6.07 14.33 -3.54
N ALA A 161 -7.01 15.17 -3.10
CA ALA A 161 -7.49 15.16 -1.71
C ALA A 161 -8.09 13.80 -1.29
N GLY A 162 -8.79 13.11 -2.20
CA GLY A 162 -9.35 11.78 -1.96
C GLY A 162 -8.25 10.74 -1.72
N ASP A 163 -7.24 10.71 -2.58
CA ASP A 163 -6.11 9.79 -2.46
C ASP A 163 -5.27 10.11 -1.22
N ALA A 164 -5.07 11.38 -0.90
CA ALA A 164 -4.39 11.79 0.33
C ALA A 164 -5.13 11.28 1.57
N THR A 165 -6.46 11.40 1.62
CA THR A 165 -7.28 10.94 2.74
C THR A 165 -7.25 9.41 2.89
N ASN A 166 -7.25 8.67 1.77
CA ASN A 166 -7.35 7.21 1.81
C ASN A 166 -5.99 6.51 1.89
N PHE A 167 -4.95 7.07 1.25
CA PHE A 167 -3.71 6.32 1.02
C PHE A 167 -2.42 7.00 1.49
N LEU A 168 -2.45 8.30 1.83
CA LEU A 168 -1.27 8.97 2.35
C LEU A 168 -1.08 8.62 3.83
N THR A 169 0.06 8.01 4.15
CA THR A 169 0.46 7.65 5.52
C THR A 169 1.80 8.28 5.87
N SER A 170 2.29 8.05 7.08
CA SER A 170 3.65 8.47 7.45
C SER A 170 4.75 7.73 6.67
N ALA A 171 4.48 6.52 6.20
CA ALA A 171 5.44 5.63 5.55
C ALA A 171 5.24 5.49 4.03
N PHE A 172 4.02 5.69 3.53
CA PHE A 172 3.67 5.47 2.12
C PHE A 172 2.85 6.62 1.55
N MET A 173 2.96 6.81 0.24
CA MET A 173 2.16 7.76 -0.53
C MET A 173 1.59 7.11 -1.79
N PRO A 174 0.38 7.50 -2.22
CA PRO A 174 -0.25 6.97 -3.43
C PRO A 174 0.44 7.50 -4.68
N ILE A 175 0.38 6.71 -5.75
CA ILE A 175 0.76 7.12 -7.09
C ILE A 175 -0.49 7.27 -7.94
N SER A 176 -0.63 8.43 -8.55
CA SER A 176 -1.69 8.68 -9.53
C SER A 176 -1.18 8.40 -10.95
N VAL A 177 -2.00 7.71 -11.74
CA VAL A 177 -1.87 7.63 -13.20
C VAL A 177 -3.24 7.91 -13.78
N VAL A 178 -3.33 8.97 -14.58
CA VAL A 178 -4.60 9.38 -15.16
C VAL A 178 -4.76 8.75 -16.54
N SER A 179 -5.84 7.99 -16.72
CA SER A 179 -6.23 7.36 -17.99
C SER A 179 -7.50 7.96 -18.59
N LYS A 180 -8.01 9.05 -17.99
CA LYS A 180 -9.24 9.72 -18.44
C LYS A 180 -9.00 10.61 -19.65
N ASP A 181 -10.09 10.88 -20.37
CA ASP A 181 -10.14 11.97 -21.31
C ASP A 181 -9.98 13.34 -20.59
N SER A 182 -9.17 14.23 -21.17
CA SER A 182 -8.94 15.56 -20.64
C SER A 182 -10.22 16.38 -20.43
N ALA A 183 -11.27 16.12 -21.20
CA ALA A 183 -12.56 16.80 -21.08
C ALA A 183 -13.31 16.46 -19.78
N SER A 184 -13.03 15.31 -19.16
CA SER A 184 -13.65 14.85 -17.92
C SER A 184 -12.74 14.94 -16.70
N ALA A 185 -11.52 15.45 -16.88
CA ALA A 185 -10.50 15.53 -15.84
C ALA A 185 -10.63 16.80 -14.99
N ASN A 186 -10.40 16.66 -13.68
CA ASN A 186 -10.26 17.81 -12.79
C ASN A 186 -8.88 18.50 -12.98
N THR A 187 -8.64 19.59 -12.28
CA THR A 187 -7.41 20.40 -12.44
C THR A 187 -6.14 19.60 -12.18
N THR A 188 -6.12 18.75 -11.14
CA THR A 188 -4.96 17.92 -10.78
C THR A 188 -4.73 16.83 -11.84
N GLU A 189 -5.81 16.20 -12.31
CA GLU A 189 -5.76 15.20 -13.38
C GLU A 189 -5.30 15.82 -14.70
N LEU A 190 -5.80 17.04 -15.08
CA LEU A 190 -5.34 17.76 -16.26
C LEU A 190 -3.85 18.10 -16.19
N GLN A 191 -3.35 18.49 -15.03
CA GLN A 191 -1.93 18.72 -14.82
C GLN A 191 -1.12 17.47 -15.15
N GLN A 192 -1.53 16.31 -14.63
CA GLN A 192 -0.86 15.04 -14.88
C GLN A 192 -0.99 14.60 -16.34
N ILE A 193 -2.15 14.73 -16.96
CA ILE A 193 -2.35 14.45 -18.40
C ILE A 193 -1.38 15.27 -19.25
N ASN A 194 -1.20 16.56 -18.93
CA ASN A 194 -0.26 17.42 -19.63
C ASN A 194 1.19 16.93 -19.48
N ILE A 195 1.58 16.53 -18.26
CA ILE A 195 2.90 15.97 -17.99
C ILE A 195 3.11 14.67 -18.79
N GLN A 196 2.11 13.77 -18.79
CA GLN A 196 2.16 12.49 -19.50
C GLN A 196 2.32 12.70 -21.03
N ASN A 197 1.54 13.60 -21.59
CA ASN A 197 1.50 13.84 -23.05
C ASN A 197 2.70 14.62 -23.59
N THR A 198 3.42 15.35 -22.74
CA THR A 198 4.58 16.19 -23.16
C THR A 198 5.92 15.59 -22.77
N SER A 199 5.93 14.39 -22.21
CA SER A 199 7.17 13.69 -21.86
C SER A 199 7.96 13.32 -23.12
N THR A 200 9.28 13.45 -23.07
CA THR A 200 10.16 13.21 -24.21
C THR A 200 10.85 11.86 -24.07
N PRO A 201 10.63 10.91 -25.01
CA PRO A 201 11.26 9.60 -24.99
C PRO A 201 12.78 9.67 -25.14
N GLY A 202 13.50 8.78 -24.47
CA GLY A 202 14.91 8.56 -24.67
C GLY A 202 15.77 9.79 -24.35
N GLN A 203 15.43 10.57 -23.31
CA GLN A 203 16.30 11.63 -22.82
C GLN A 203 17.46 11.05 -22.01
N ILE A 204 18.66 11.64 -22.17
CA ILE A 204 19.77 11.42 -21.23
C ILE A 204 19.59 12.38 -20.07
N VAL A 205 19.15 11.86 -18.93
CA VAL A 205 18.78 12.67 -17.76
C VAL A 205 19.97 13.00 -16.87
N GLY A 206 21.11 12.30 -17.05
CA GLY A 206 22.33 12.54 -16.31
C GLY A 206 23.50 11.74 -16.84
N VAL A 207 24.66 11.95 -16.25
CA VAL A 207 25.87 11.16 -16.50
C VAL A 207 26.50 10.76 -15.16
N GLU A 208 26.62 9.48 -14.95
CA GLU A 208 27.34 8.93 -13.80
C GLU A 208 28.85 8.96 -14.06
N VAL A 209 29.60 9.53 -13.13
CA VAL A 209 31.07 9.42 -13.13
C VAL A 209 31.40 8.12 -12.37
N VAL A 210 31.68 7.06 -13.13
CA VAL A 210 32.06 5.74 -12.57
C VAL A 210 33.50 5.78 -12.09
N ASP A 211 34.38 6.39 -12.89
CA ASP A 211 35.76 6.69 -12.56
C ASP A 211 36.11 8.06 -13.19
N GLY A 212 36.58 8.98 -12.38
CA GLY A 212 36.95 10.32 -12.82
C GLY A 212 38.24 10.39 -13.64
N GLY A 213 39.02 9.32 -13.69
CA GLY A 213 40.34 9.29 -14.32
C GLY A 213 41.34 10.20 -13.64
N ASN A 214 42.38 10.54 -14.35
CA ASN A 214 43.42 11.44 -13.84
C ASN A 214 44.13 12.19 -14.99
N GLY A 215 44.96 13.19 -14.62
CA GLY A 215 45.80 13.93 -15.55
C GLY A 215 45.09 15.00 -16.38
N TYR A 216 43.84 15.32 -16.08
CA TYR A 216 43.11 16.39 -16.77
C TYR A 216 43.60 17.77 -16.31
N THR A 217 44.05 18.58 -17.26
CA THR A 217 44.43 19.98 -17.04
C THR A 217 43.31 20.97 -17.43
N SER A 218 42.35 20.51 -18.23
CA SER A 218 41.12 21.23 -18.58
C SER A 218 39.97 20.24 -18.72
N ALA A 219 38.73 20.70 -18.51
CA ALA A 219 37.54 19.88 -18.70
C ALA A 219 37.45 19.40 -20.16
N PRO A 220 37.29 18.10 -20.42
CA PRO A 220 37.14 17.58 -21.77
C PRO A 220 35.77 17.92 -22.35
N SER A 221 35.69 18.15 -23.65
CA SER A 221 34.43 18.24 -24.38
C SER A 221 33.78 16.87 -24.44
N LEU A 222 32.53 16.80 -24.09
CA LEU A 222 31.73 15.57 -24.10
C LEU A 222 30.85 15.51 -25.34
N THR A 223 30.80 14.36 -26.00
CA THR A 223 29.93 14.10 -27.15
C THR A 223 29.18 12.81 -26.91
N PHE A 224 27.84 12.84 -27.00
CA PHE A 224 27.03 11.64 -26.88
C PHE A 224 26.92 10.91 -28.21
N ARG A 225 27.07 9.58 -28.15
CA ARG A 225 26.89 8.66 -29.29
C ARG A 225 25.80 7.65 -28.93
N GLY A 226 24.97 7.30 -29.89
CA GLY A 226 23.86 6.37 -29.76
C GLY A 226 22.93 6.53 -30.94
N ASN A 227 21.71 6.04 -30.80
CA ASN A 227 20.64 6.18 -31.81
C ASN A 227 19.80 7.47 -31.65
N GLY A 228 19.97 8.20 -30.54
CA GLY A 228 19.34 9.50 -30.31
C GLY A 228 20.20 10.69 -30.75
N ALA A 229 19.74 11.90 -30.43
CA ALA A 229 20.37 13.14 -30.81
C ALA A 229 20.28 14.25 -29.75
N SER A 230 21.13 15.27 -29.89
CA SER A 230 21.07 16.57 -29.20
C SER A 230 21.34 16.55 -27.68
N ALA A 231 21.83 15.46 -27.10
CA ALA A 231 22.28 15.49 -25.71
C ALA A 231 23.60 16.27 -25.59
N ALA A 232 23.70 17.13 -24.58
CA ALA A 232 24.88 17.94 -24.28
C ALA A 232 25.11 18.06 -22.78
N ALA A 233 26.36 17.94 -22.35
CA ALA A 233 26.74 18.04 -20.96
C ALA A 233 28.10 18.70 -20.79
N THR A 234 28.36 19.23 -19.60
CA THR A 234 29.61 19.87 -19.22
C THR A 234 30.27 19.09 -18.08
N ALA A 235 31.53 18.74 -18.22
CA ALA A 235 32.32 18.13 -17.16
C ALA A 235 32.97 19.20 -16.28
N THR A 236 33.09 18.91 -15.00
CA THR A 236 33.89 19.68 -14.05
C THR A 236 35.02 18.81 -13.53
N ILE A 237 36.24 19.37 -13.51
CA ILE A 237 37.44 18.69 -13.02
C ILE A 237 37.88 19.29 -11.67
N SER A 238 38.43 18.44 -10.82
CA SER A 238 39.12 18.83 -9.59
C SER A 238 40.26 17.85 -9.32
N GLY A 239 41.42 18.35 -8.93
CA GLY A 239 42.60 17.49 -8.68
C GLY A 239 43.04 16.65 -9.90
N GLY A 240 42.74 17.10 -11.11
CA GLY A 240 43.09 16.38 -12.34
C GLY A 240 42.14 15.22 -12.69
N ALA A 241 40.99 15.09 -12.03
CA ALA A 241 39.96 14.09 -12.32
C ALA A 241 38.64 14.76 -12.64
N ILE A 242 37.76 14.10 -13.40
CA ILE A 242 36.36 14.52 -13.60
C ILE A 242 35.57 14.17 -12.33
N VAL A 243 35.00 15.17 -11.69
CA VAL A 243 34.26 15.00 -10.40
C VAL A 243 32.78 15.12 -10.53
N LYS A 244 32.26 15.78 -11.56
CA LYS A 244 30.85 15.84 -11.90
C LYS A 244 30.63 16.10 -13.39
N VAL A 245 29.48 15.69 -13.88
CA VAL A 245 28.98 16.01 -15.22
C VAL A 245 27.56 16.50 -15.10
N GLU A 246 27.26 17.66 -15.65
CA GLU A 246 25.95 18.31 -15.60
C GLU A 246 25.41 18.45 -17.03
N MET A 247 24.13 18.09 -17.23
CA MET A 247 23.45 18.27 -18.51
C MET A 247 23.24 19.77 -18.75
N ASN A 248 23.53 20.25 -19.99
CA ASN A 248 23.64 21.69 -20.24
C ASN A 248 22.33 22.48 -20.20
N ASN A 249 21.18 21.82 -20.31
CA ASN A 249 19.88 22.50 -20.33
C ASN A 249 18.80 21.55 -19.79
N GLU A 250 17.78 22.12 -19.12
CA GLU A 250 16.70 21.36 -18.52
C GLU A 250 15.80 20.65 -19.53
N SER A 251 15.82 21.06 -20.78
CA SER A 251 14.96 20.54 -21.84
C SER A 251 15.78 20.14 -23.08
N ALA A 252 16.34 21.09 -23.80
CA ALA A 252 17.01 20.82 -25.07
C ALA A 252 18.32 20.02 -24.90
N GLY A 253 19.05 20.24 -23.80
CA GLY A 253 20.33 19.55 -23.54
C GLY A 253 20.19 18.10 -23.09
N LEU A 254 19.00 17.64 -22.78
CA LEU A 254 18.77 16.23 -22.43
C LEU A 254 18.69 15.32 -23.67
N GLY A 255 18.53 15.91 -24.87
CA GLY A 255 18.39 15.18 -26.14
C GLY A 255 17.11 14.36 -26.20
N SER A 256 17.00 13.45 -27.16
CA SER A 256 15.86 12.55 -27.32
C SER A 256 16.19 11.34 -28.17
N GLY A 257 15.37 10.31 -28.10
CA GLY A 257 15.41 9.13 -28.96
C GLY A 257 16.54 8.14 -28.65
N TYR A 258 17.19 8.24 -27.50
CA TYR A 258 18.20 7.28 -27.08
C TYR A 258 17.58 6.03 -26.46
N ASP A 259 17.83 4.87 -27.08
CA ASP A 259 17.63 3.55 -26.44
C ASP A 259 18.95 3.05 -25.84
N TYR A 260 20.07 3.49 -26.40
CA TYR A 260 21.43 3.24 -25.90
C TYR A 260 22.31 4.46 -26.17
N ALA A 261 23.29 4.70 -25.29
CA ALA A 261 24.20 5.80 -25.43
C ALA A 261 25.56 5.50 -24.80
N SER A 262 26.59 6.21 -25.29
CA SER A 262 27.90 6.32 -24.66
C SER A 262 28.36 7.76 -24.69
N VAL A 263 29.31 8.13 -23.81
CA VAL A 263 29.97 9.44 -23.83
C VAL A 263 31.34 9.28 -24.45
N ASN A 264 31.59 10.05 -25.51
CA ASN A 264 32.89 10.10 -26.18
C ASN A 264 33.61 11.40 -25.79
N PHE A 265 34.84 11.27 -25.33
CA PHE A 265 35.72 12.38 -24.93
C PHE A 265 37.19 11.94 -24.95
N THR A 266 38.11 12.87 -24.76
CA THR A 266 39.56 12.58 -24.68
C THR A 266 39.93 12.41 -23.19
N GLY A 267 40.55 11.27 -22.85
CA GLY A 267 41.04 10.97 -21.52
C GLY A 267 40.76 9.55 -21.07
N ASN A 268 40.99 9.27 -19.80
CA ASN A 268 40.93 7.92 -19.20
C ASN A 268 39.81 7.72 -18.16
N ALA A 269 38.90 8.68 -17.99
CA ALA A 269 37.75 8.54 -17.16
C ALA A 269 36.75 7.51 -17.70
N THR A 270 35.87 6.99 -16.82
CA THR A 270 34.75 6.15 -17.22
C THR A 270 33.45 6.89 -16.87
N LEU A 271 32.73 7.29 -17.91
CA LEU A 271 31.46 8.00 -17.81
C LEU A 271 30.34 7.15 -18.38
N ARG A 272 29.20 7.06 -17.64
CA ARG A 272 28.02 6.33 -18.07
C ARG A 272 26.84 7.28 -18.21
N PRO A 273 26.26 7.42 -19.40
CA PRO A 273 25.00 8.15 -19.55
C PRO A 273 23.87 7.41 -18.84
N ILE A 274 22.98 8.16 -18.20
CA ILE A 274 21.75 7.68 -17.56
C ILE A 274 20.62 8.02 -18.51
N ILE A 275 19.97 6.98 -19.07
CA ILE A 275 18.85 7.16 -19.99
C ILE A 275 17.55 7.07 -19.19
N GLY A 276 16.65 8.01 -19.42
CA GLY A 276 15.32 8.02 -18.83
C GLY A 276 14.47 6.82 -19.30
N PRO A 277 13.31 6.59 -18.72
CA PRO A 277 12.39 5.56 -19.18
C PRO A 277 12.08 5.71 -20.67
N ARG A 278 11.79 4.58 -21.32
CA ARG A 278 11.60 4.50 -22.78
C ARG A 278 10.59 5.52 -23.31
N ASP A 279 9.49 5.74 -22.57
CA ASP A 279 8.42 6.67 -22.97
C ASP A 279 8.63 8.09 -22.42
N GLY A 280 9.75 8.34 -21.73
CA GLY A 280 10.10 9.61 -21.08
C GLY A 280 9.61 9.71 -19.64
N ILE A 281 10.38 10.43 -18.81
CA ILE A 281 10.01 10.68 -17.40
C ILE A 281 8.76 11.56 -17.35
N GLY A 282 7.77 11.11 -16.59
CA GLY A 282 6.46 11.73 -16.43
C GLY A 282 5.34 11.05 -17.23
N THR A 283 5.66 10.23 -18.25
CA THR A 283 4.63 9.49 -18.99
C THR A 283 3.92 8.47 -18.11
N ASN A 284 4.68 7.79 -17.27
CA ASN A 284 4.13 6.76 -16.37
C ASN A 284 4.82 6.82 -15.00
N ALA A 285 4.21 7.52 -14.05
CA ALA A 285 4.74 7.67 -12.71
C ALA A 285 4.99 6.34 -11.97
N LEU A 286 4.21 5.28 -12.27
CA LEU A 286 4.46 3.94 -11.72
C LEU A 286 5.78 3.36 -12.19
N ALA A 287 6.16 3.63 -13.44
CA ALA A 287 7.43 3.19 -14.01
C ALA A 287 8.59 4.04 -13.49
N ASP A 288 8.41 5.36 -13.47
CA ASP A 288 9.42 6.33 -13.02
C ASP A 288 9.80 6.11 -11.56
N LEU A 289 8.81 5.77 -10.72
CA LEU A 289 8.96 5.56 -9.28
C LEU A 289 9.05 4.08 -8.89
N LYS A 290 9.13 3.18 -9.87
CA LYS A 290 9.34 1.72 -9.68
C LYS A 290 8.36 1.08 -8.71
N SER A 291 7.10 1.51 -8.72
CA SER A 291 6.08 0.97 -7.83
C SER A 291 5.75 -0.49 -8.13
N SER A 292 5.68 -1.29 -7.08
CA SER A 292 5.23 -2.68 -7.10
C SER A 292 4.35 -3.03 -5.88
N SER A 293 3.82 -2.01 -5.20
CA SER A 293 3.00 -2.20 -4.00
C SER A 293 1.60 -1.63 -4.20
N VAL A 294 0.60 -2.36 -3.73
CA VAL A 294 -0.80 -1.96 -3.70
C VAL A 294 -1.21 -1.73 -2.25
N MET A 295 -1.85 -0.60 -1.97
CA MET A 295 -2.51 -0.33 -0.71
C MET A 295 -4.02 -0.47 -0.87
N ILE A 296 -4.61 -1.21 0.04
CA ILE A 296 -6.06 -1.41 0.19
C ILE A 296 -6.49 -0.62 1.40
N ASN A 297 -7.60 0.10 1.29
CA ASN A 297 -8.19 0.84 2.39
C ASN A 297 -9.62 0.38 2.67
N ALA A 298 -9.89 0.11 3.94
CA ALA A 298 -11.22 -0.12 4.45
C ALA A 298 -11.44 0.69 5.74
N LYS A 299 -12.58 1.38 5.83
CA LYS A 299 -12.92 2.24 6.96
C LYS A 299 -14.20 1.76 7.64
N PRO A 300 -14.13 0.75 8.52
CA PRO A 300 -15.29 0.37 9.33
C PRO A 300 -15.67 1.51 10.27
N ASN A 301 -16.94 1.91 10.21
CA ASN A 301 -17.52 2.88 11.14
C ASN A 301 -18.11 2.14 12.36
N GLY A 302 -18.15 2.75 13.51
CA GLY A 302 -18.85 2.33 14.71
C GLY A 302 -19.57 0.99 14.60
N SER A 303 -20.88 1.01 14.64
CA SER A 303 -21.68 -0.22 14.59
C SER A 303 -21.92 -0.76 13.16
N GLU A 304 -21.61 -0.03 12.09
CA GLU A 304 -21.97 -0.38 10.71
C GLU A 304 -23.45 -0.87 10.61
N SER A 305 -24.34 -0.16 11.26
CA SER A 305 -25.76 -0.54 11.37
C SER A 305 -25.99 -1.89 12.05
N GLY A 306 -25.10 -2.30 12.94
CA GLY A 306 -25.15 -3.56 13.66
C GLY A 306 -24.57 -4.77 12.93
N THR A 307 -24.05 -4.60 11.71
CA THR A 307 -23.48 -5.70 10.91
C THR A 307 -21.97 -5.85 11.07
N PHE A 308 -21.31 -4.92 11.76
CA PHE A 308 -19.90 -5.00 12.11
C PHE A 308 -19.74 -4.86 13.62
N ASN A 309 -19.03 -5.77 14.27
CA ASN A 309 -18.99 -5.80 15.73
C ASN A 309 -18.19 -4.63 16.30
N ILE A 310 -18.70 -4.04 17.38
CA ILE A 310 -18.09 -2.93 18.13
C ILE A 310 -17.84 -3.26 19.60
N THR A 311 -18.30 -4.40 20.06
CA THR A 311 -18.28 -4.74 21.49
C THR A 311 -16.98 -5.41 21.89
N ASN A 312 -16.28 -6.00 20.94
CA ASN A 312 -15.00 -6.66 21.15
C ASN A 312 -13.84 -5.87 20.59
N ASP A 313 -12.69 -6.08 21.19
CA ASP A 313 -11.41 -5.78 20.59
C ASP A 313 -11.00 -6.89 19.60
N PHE A 314 -10.06 -6.58 18.75
CA PHE A 314 -9.50 -7.55 17.81
C PHE A 314 -7.98 -7.43 17.74
N ARG A 315 -7.33 -8.51 17.30
CA ARG A 315 -5.86 -8.64 17.20
C ARG A 315 -5.39 -9.17 15.85
N GLN A 316 -6.32 -9.41 14.92
CA GLN A 316 -5.98 -9.95 13.61
C GLN A 316 -6.73 -9.23 12.51
N ILE A 317 -6.00 -8.91 11.43
CA ILE A 317 -6.55 -8.39 10.19
C ILE A 317 -6.30 -9.42 9.09
N SER A 318 -7.27 -9.62 8.24
CA SER A 318 -7.21 -10.53 7.11
C SER A 318 -7.78 -9.89 5.84
N LEU A 319 -7.34 -10.37 4.67
CA LEU A 319 -7.90 -9.98 3.38
C LEU A 319 -8.45 -11.22 2.70
N PHE A 320 -9.74 -11.19 2.42
CA PHE A 320 -10.44 -12.25 1.71
C PHE A 320 -10.82 -11.80 0.30
N LYS A 321 -10.84 -12.77 -0.60
CA LYS A 321 -11.41 -12.63 -1.93
C LYS A 321 -12.54 -13.63 -2.08
N ASN A 322 -13.68 -13.16 -2.58
CA ASN A 322 -14.75 -14.02 -3.04
C ASN A 322 -15.38 -14.91 -1.96
N LEU A 323 -15.75 -14.33 -0.82
CA LEU A 323 -16.56 -15.04 0.17
C LEU A 323 -17.95 -15.37 -0.38
N ASP A 324 -18.53 -16.49 0.07
CA ASP A 324 -19.89 -16.92 -0.26
C ASP A 324 -20.83 -16.73 0.92
N TYR A 325 -22.13 -16.68 0.66
CA TYR A 325 -23.14 -16.83 1.70
C TYR A 325 -23.10 -18.24 2.28
N THR A 326 -23.38 -18.39 3.56
CA THR A 326 -23.51 -19.68 4.24
C THR A 326 -24.61 -20.54 3.59
N ASP A 327 -25.74 -19.94 3.24
CA ASP A 327 -26.81 -20.58 2.46
C ASP A 327 -26.78 -20.04 1.02
N SER A 328 -25.83 -20.57 0.25
CA SER A 328 -25.63 -20.17 -1.15
C SER A 328 -26.85 -20.42 -2.05
N ALA A 329 -27.69 -21.37 -1.70
CA ALA A 329 -28.91 -21.67 -2.46
C ALA A 329 -30.03 -20.67 -2.17
N ALA A 330 -30.13 -20.17 -0.92
CA ALA A 330 -31.13 -19.19 -0.56
C ALA A 330 -30.70 -17.75 -0.90
N ASP A 331 -29.40 -17.43 -0.76
CA ASP A 331 -28.88 -16.07 -0.84
C ASP A 331 -28.10 -15.77 -2.14
N GLY A 332 -28.03 -16.71 -3.07
CA GLY A 332 -27.46 -16.46 -4.42
C GLY A 332 -25.95 -16.71 -4.56
N GLY A 333 -25.33 -17.42 -3.67
CA GLY A 333 -23.93 -17.89 -3.77
C GLY A 333 -22.92 -16.87 -3.24
N ARG A 334 -22.38 -16.01 -4.11
CA ARG A 334 -21.33 -15.03 -3.73
C ARG A 334 -21.85 -13.95 -2.79
N PHE A 335 -21.14 -13.73 -1.66
CA PHE A 335 -21.47 -12.64 -0.77
C PHE A 335 -21.16 -11.30 -1.45
N SER A 336 -22.16 -10.42 -1.52
CA SER A 336 -22.06 -9.09 -2.15
C SER A 336 -22.34 -7.93 -1.19
N GLY A 337 -22.64 -8.25 0.08
CA GLY A 337 -22.91 -7.23 1.11
C GLY A 337 -21.71 -6.35 1.42
N VAL A 338 -21.96 -5.17 1.99
CA VAL A 338 -20.90 -4.23 2.38
C VAL A 338 -20.18 -4.67 3.65
N THR A 339 -20.94 -5.18 4.62
CA THR A 339 -20.43 -5.68 5.90
C THR A 339 -21.21 -6.91 6.33
N SER A 340 -20.57 -7.77 7.10
CA SER A 340 -21.24 -8.89 7.77
C SER A 340 -20.50 -9.30 9.02
N LYS A 341 -21.25 -9.77 10.04
CA LYS A 341 -20.71 -10.57 11.12
C LYS A 341 -20.46 -11.99 10.62
N ALA A 342 -19.32 -12.55 11.02
CA ALA A 342 -18.85 -13.86 10.59
C ALA A 342 -19.10 -14.95 11.63
N ASN A 343 -19.24 -14.56 12.91
CA ASN A 343 -19.37 -15.49 14.03
C ASN A 343 -20.64 -16.34 13.94
N ARG A 344 -20.53 -17.55 14.46
CA ARG A 344 -21.70 -18.38 14.76
C ARG A 344 -22.55 -17.72 15.84
N ASN A 345 -23.82 -18.09 15.88
CA ASN A 345 -24.70 -17.61 16.92
C ASN A 345 -25.65 -18.73 17.42
N MET A 346 -26.21 -18.50 18.60
CA MET A 346 -27.26 -19.32 19.17
C MET A 346 -28.36 -18.45 19.75
N THR A 347 -29.57 -18.96 19.81
CA THR A 347 -30.66 -18.37 20.55
C THR A 347 -30.90 -19.15 21.83
N LEU A 348 -31.35 -18.47 22.87
CA LEU A 348 -31.63 -19.07 24.18
C LEU A 348 -33.13 -18.96 24.52
N THR A 349 -33.71 -20.01 25.14
CA THR A 349 -35.04 -19.98 25.67
C THR A 349 -35.08 -19.24 27.04
N GLY A 350 -36.22 -18.70 27.39
CA GLY A 350 -36.41 -18.08 28.71
C GLY A 350 -35.71 -16.76 28.92
N THR A 351 -35.53 -16.32 30.14
CA THR A 351 -34.85 -15.09 30.53
C THR A 351 -33.37 -15.42 30.82
N ILE A 352 -32.43 -14.69 30.20
CA ILE A 352 -31.04 -14.76 30.65
C ILE A 352 -31.00 -14.30 32.10
N ALA A 353 -30.41 -15.11 32.99
CA ALA A 353 -30.32 -14.81 34.41
C ALA A 353 -29.72 -13.41 34.67
N ALA A 354 -29.97 -12.82 35.83
CA ALA A 354 -29.51 -11.49 36.20
C ALA A 354 -27.95 -11.34 36.17
N THR A 355 -27.24 -12.45 36.21
CA THR A 355 -25.79 -12.58 35.98
C THR A 355 -25.47 -12.95 34.54
N GLY A 356 -26.20 -12.41 33.57
CA GLY A 356 -26.13 -12.80 32.16
C GLY A 356 -24.72 -13.12 31.62
N PHE A 357 -24.69 -13.79 30.50
CA PHE A 357 -23.43 -14.11 29.81
C PHE A 357 -22.62 -12.83 29.52
N ALA A 358 -21.32 -12.95 29.61
CA ALA A 358 -20.39 -11.85 29.35
C ALA A 358 -19.54 -12.14 28.10
N ILE A 359 -19.02 -11.08 27.47
CA ILE A 359 -18.04 -11.17 26.40
C ILE A 359 -16.74 -11.80 26.96
N ASP A 360 -16.04 -12.58 26.15
CA ASP A 360 -14.84 -13.35 26.49
C ASP A 360 -15.08 -14.52 27.45
N GLU A 361 -16.34 -14.74 27.86
CA GLU A 361 -16.70 -15.88 28.71
C GLU A 361 -16.70 -17.17 27.92
N ILE A 362 -16.15 -18.24 28.52
CA ILE A 362 -16.26 -19.59 27.97
C ILE A 362 -17.59 -20.18 28.32
N ILE A 363 -18.32 -20.62 27.30
CA ILE A 363 -19.61 -21.34 27.46
C ILE A 363 -19.42 -22.83 27.20
N THR A 364 -20.21 -23.64 27.90
CA THR A 364 -20.17 -25.10 27.80
C THR A 364 -21.59 -25.68 27.68
N GLY A 365 -21.82 -26.51 26.66
CA GLY A 365 -23.04 -27.29 26.49
C GLY A 365 -23.06 -28.50 27.44
N GLY A 366 -24.15 -28.63 28.20
CA GLY A 366 -24.26 -29.66 29.25
C GLY A 366 -24.35 -31.08 28.73
N THR A 367 -24.88 -31.30 27.53
CA THR A 367 -24.99 -32.61 26.89
C THR A 367 -23.90 -32.85 25.88
N SER A 368 -23.63 -31.89 25.02
CA SER A 368 -22.62 -31.98 23.94
C SER A 368 -21.19 -31.92 24.47
N GLY A 369 -20.96 -31.24 25.59
CA GLY A 369 -19.64 -30.93 26.11
C GLY A 369 -18.85 -29.97 25.20
N VAL A 370 -19.50 -29.39 24.23
CA VAL A 370 -18.90 -28.38 23.31
C VAL A 370 -18.65 -27.10 24.07
N THR A 371 -17.53 -26.45 23.79
CA THR A 371 -17.20 -25.16 24.36
C THR A 371 -17.01 -24.10 23.28
N ALA A 372 -17.24 -22.84 23.63
CA ALA A 372 -17.01 -21.68 22.75
C ALA A 372 -16.69 -20.44 23.59
N ILE A 373 -16.18 -19.41 22.96
CA ILE A 373 -15.91 -18.09 23.56
C ILE A 373 -16.97 -17.12 23.06
N ILE A 374 -17.57 -16.36 23.96
CA ILE A 374 -18.59 -15.37 23.62
C ILE A 374 -17.94 -14.11 23.02
N ASP A 375 -18.42 -13.71 21.86
CA ASP A 375 -18.03 -12.47 21.20
C ASP A 375 -19.06 -11.36 21.40
N GLU A 376 -20.33 -11.70 21.47
CA GLU A 376 -21.42 -10.73 21.63
C GLU A 376 -22.62 -11.36 22.30
N VAL A 377 -23.28 -10.58 23.16
CA VAL A 377 -24.55 -10.94 23.78
C VAL A 377 -25.59 -9.90 23.39
N ASP A 378 -26.60 -10.32 22.64
CA ASP A 378 -27.78 -9.50 22.34
C ASP A 378 -28.90 -9.81 23.34
N SER A 379 -28.96 -9.03 24.40
CA SER A 379 -29.99 -9.17 25.43
C SER A 379 -31.33 -8.53 25.06
N ALA A 380 -31.34 -7.61 24.08
CA ALA A 380 -32.53 -6.83 23.72
C ALA A 380 -33.40 -7.52 22.67
N ALA A 381 -32.82 -8.21 21.71
CA ALA A 381 -33.52 -8.73 20.53
C ALA A 381 -33.84 -10.24 20.56
N GLY A 382 -33.79 -10.89 21.70
CA GLY A 382 -34.19 -12.29 21.76
C GLY A 382 -33.14 -13.25 22.27
N LYS A 383 -32.18 -12.74 23.02
CA LYS A 383 -31.28 -13.60 23.77
C LYS A 383 -30.33 -14.38 22.88
N ALA A 384 -29.78 -13.71 21.86
CA ALA A 384 -28.81 -14.30 21.02
C ALA A 384 -27.38 -14.16 21.60
N VAL A 385 -26.62 -15.21 21.54
CA VAL A 385 -25.19 -15.22 21.86
C VAL A 385 -24.39 -15.51 20.60
N ARG A 386 -23.50 -14.60 20.25
CA ARG A 386 -22.53 -14.86 19.19
C ARG A 386 -21.25 -15.38 19.79
N PHE A 387 -20.63 -16.33 19.12
CA PHE A 387 -19.46 -17.02 19.63
C PHE A 387 -18.53 -17.47 18.52
N HIS A 388 -17.28 -17.70 18.89
CA HIS A 388 -16.34 -18.41 18.06
C HIS A 388 -15.77 -19.64 18.78
N GLN A 389 -15.17 -20.53 18.00
CA GLN A 389 -14.46 -21.70 18.46
C GLN A 389 -13.05 -21.73 17.86
N ASN A 390 -12.07 -22.04 18.68
CA ASN A 390 -10.67 -22.09 18.28
C ASN A 390 -9.93 -23.26 18.97
N GLU A 391 -8.60 -23.25 18.96
CA GLU A 391 -7.77 -24.29 19.56
C GLU A 391 -7.93 -24.42 21.08
N LYS A 392 -8.43 -23.37 21.78
CA LYS A 392 -8.66 -23.39 23.23
C LYS A 392 -10.01 -23.99 23.60
N THR A 393 -10.89 -24.17 22.63
CA THR A 393 -12.25 -24.68 22.80
C THR A 393 -12.43 -26.04 22.13
N ARG A 394 -13.47 -26.76 22.50
CA ARG A 394 -13.86 -27.99 21.80
C ARG A 394 -14.74 -27.64 20.62
N ASN A 395 -14.18 -27.65 19.42
CA ASN A 395 -14.94 -27.47 18.21
C ASN A 395 -16.06 -28.50 18.10
N GLY A 396 -17.24 -28.06 17.78
CA GLY A 396 -18.39 -28.93 17.62
C GLY A 396 -19.70 -28.17 17.52
N ASN A 397 -20.79 -28.92 17.48
CA ASN A 397 -22.13 -28.37 17.46
C ASN A 397 -22.78 -28.55 18.83
N PHE A 398 -23.38 -27.49 19.33
CA PHE A 398 -24.24 -27.55 20.48
C PHE A 398 -25.53 -28.33 20.16
N THR A 399 -26.16 -28.88 21.18
CA THR A 399 -27.43 -29.61 21.03
C THR A 399 -28.59 -28.69 21.39
N ASP A 400 -29.59 -28.55 20.53
CA ASP A 400 -30.78 -27.79 20.83
C ASP A 400 -31.51 -28.38 22.04
N GLY A 401 -31.97 -27.51 22.94
CA GLY A 401 -32.58 -27.90 24.19
C GLY A 401 -31.64 -28.23 25.34
N GLU A 402 -30.31 -28.29 25.11
CA GLU A 402 -29.36 -28.53 26.21
C GLU A 402 -29.18 -27.30 27.12
N ALA A 403 -28.76 -27.58 28.34
CA ALA A 403 -28.34 -26.53 29.27
C ALA A 403 -27.01 -25.93 28.81
N LEU A 404 -26.90 -24.61 28.82
CA LEU A 404 -25.70 -23.84 28.57
C LEU A 404 -25.23 -23.25 29.91
N SER A 405 -23.94 -23.45 30.21
CA SER A 405 -23.28 -22.86 31.38
C SER A 405 -22.13 -21.97 30.97
N GLY A 406 -22.02 -20.79 31.58
CA GLY A 406 -20.89 -19.88 31.41
C GLY A 406 -19.87 -20.04 32.55
N SER A 407 -18.60 -19.79 32.25
CA SER A 407 -17.49 -19.90 33.22
C SER A 407 -17.58 -18.86 34.36
N LEU A 408 -18.36 -17.79 34.19
CA LEU A 408 -18.60 -16.75 35.17
C LEU A 408 -19.92 -16.99 35.95
N GLY A 409 -20.58 -18.11 35.71
CA GLY A 409 -21.79 -18.51 36.47
C GLY A 409 -23.10 -18.21 35.75
N ALA A 410 -23.07 -17.69 34.55
CA ALA A 410 -24.29 -17.55 33.74
C ALA A 410 -24.84 -18.92 33.33
N SER A 411 -26.13 -19.01 33.11
CA SER A 411 -26.78 -20.23 32.62
C SER A 411 -27.99 -19.92 31.75
N GLY A 412 -28.29 -20.85 30.85
CA GLY A 412 -29.40 -20.74 29.92
C GLY A 412 -29.79 -22.10 29.36
N THR A 413 -30.80 -22.15 28.52
CA THR A 413 -31.17 -23.32 27.71
C THR A 413 -31.09 -22.91 26.25
N ILE A 414 -30.42 -23.69 25.45
CA ILE A 414 -30.28 -23.43 24.01
C ILE A 414 -31.60 -23.72 23.30
N ASP A 415 -32.07 -22.77 22.51
CA ASP A 415 -33.21 -22.94 21.62
C ASP A 415 -32.72 -23.44 20.23
N SER A 416 -31.81 -22.68 19.64
CA SER A 416 -31.08 -23.07 18.42
C SER A 416 -29.59 -22.78 18.57
N GLY A 417 -28.77 -23.84 18.64
CA GLY A 417 -27.37 -23.76 19.05
C GLY A 417 -26.35 -23.56 17.92
N ASN A 418 -26.76 -23.72 16.68
CA ASN A 418 -25.80 -23.84 15.58
C ASN A 418 -26.18 -22.97 14.38
N LEU A 419 -26.57 -21.74 14.64
CA LEU A 419 -26.85 -20.78 13.58
C LEU A 419 -25.50 -20.24 13.07
N PHE A 420 -25.25 -20.46 11.80
CA PHE A 420 -24.06 -19.91 11.16
C PHE A 420 -24.22 -18.40 10.91
N GLY A 421 -23.08 -17.70 10.73
CA GLY A 421 -23.08 -16.34 10.24
C GLY A 421 -23.64 -16.25 8.81
N VAL A 422 -23.85 -15.05 8.33
CA VAL A 422 -24.35 -14.81 6.98
C VAL A 422 -23.37 -15.28 5.92
N ILE A 423 -22.06 -15.20 6.21
CA ILE A 423 -20.98 -15.61 5.32
C ILE A 423 -20.43 -16.98 5.72
N ASP A 424 -20.07 -17.78 4.74
CA ASP A 424 -19.27 -18.99 4.94
C ASP A 424 -17.80 -18.59 5.10
N ILE A 425 -17.30 -18.63 6.33
CA ILE A 425 -15.92 -18.27 6.67
C ILE A 425 -14.87 -19.20 6.05
N TYR A 426 -15.28 -20.38 5.57
CA TYR A 426 -14.41 -21.35 4.90
C TYR A 426 -14.45 -21.23 3.37
N SER A 427 -15.28 -20.35 2.82
CA SER A 427 -15.34 -20.04 1.40
C SER A 427 -14.28 -19.04 0.97
N GLY A 428 -14.16 -18.85 -0.33
CA GLY A 428 -13.25 -17.88 -0.95
C GLY A 428 -11.78 -18.09 -0.62
N ASP A 429 -10.95 -17.16 -1.06
CA ASP A 429 -9.50 -17.18 -0.86
C ASP A 429 -9.09 -16.22 0.26
N LEU A 430 -8.28 -16.68 1.19
CA LEU A 430 -7.63 -15.84 2.20
C LEU A 430 -6.25 -15.43 1.68
N LEU A 431 -6.11 -14.15 1.31
CA LEU A 431 -4.92 -13.62 0.62
C LEU A 431 -3.87 -13.06 1.57
N TYR A 432 -4.28 -12.59 2.75
CA TYR A 432 -3.39 -11.93 3.71
C TYR A 432 -3.90 -12.12 5.14
N ILE A 433 -2.97 -12.34 6.07
CA ILE A 433 -3.23 -12.45 7.51
C ILE A 433 -2.14 -11.67 8.24
N GLU A 434 -2.53 -10.85 9.19
CA GLU A 434 -1.61 -10.13 10.07
C GLU A 434 -2.10 -10.16 11.50
N ASN A 435 -1.27 -10.64 12.42
CA ASN A 435 -1.48 -10.50 13.85
C ASN A 435 -0.94 -9.16 14.34
N ARG A 436 -1.71 -8.44 15.13
CA ARG A 436 -1.41 -7.08 15.61
C ARG A 436 -1.56 -6.96 17.12
N ALA A 437 -1.08 -5.85 17.66
CA ALA A 437 -1.45 -5.45 19.01
C ALA A 437 -2.97 -5.26 19.12
N ARG A 438 -3.50 -5.46 20.31
CA ARG A 438 -4.92 -5.27 20.63
C ARG A 438 -5.44 -3.92 20.12
N ILE A 439 -6.53 -3.95 19.39
CA ILE A 439 -7.28 -2.78 18.92
C ILE A 439 -8.66 -2.81 19.57
N VAL A 440 -8.93 -1.81 20.40
CA VAL A 440 -10.22 -1.64 21.08
C VAL A 440 -11.15 -0.83 20.20
N ARG A 441 -12.39 -1.27 20.04
CA ARG A 441 -13.42 -0.59 19.27
C ARG A 441 -14.45 0.11 20.15
N SER A 442 -15.11 1.11 19.61
CA SER A 442 -16.24 1.79 20.23
C SER A 442 -17.27 2.23 19.18
N SER A 443 -18.50 2.50 19.63
CA SER A 443 -19.60 2.91 18.74
C SER A 443 -19.41 4.25 18.03
N VAL A 444 -18.46 5.07 18.48
CA VAL A 444 -18.17 6.39 17.91
C VAL A 444 -16.85 6.41 17.12
N GLN A 445 -16.15 5.29 17.06
CA GLN A 445 -14.86 5.15 16.43
C GLN A 445 -15.00 4.71 14.98
N THR A 446 -14.13 5.23 14.12
CA THR A 446 -13.90 4.73 12.77
C THR A 446 -12.46 4.28 12.69
N GLU A 447 -12.24 3.03 12.35
CA GLU A 447 -10.90 2.54 12.03
C GLU A 447 -10.55 2.92 10.59
N ASP A 448 -9.28 3.14 10.36
CA ASP A 448 -8.69 3.34 9.03
C ASP A 448 -7.69 2.22 8.77
N ILE A 449 -8.21 1.09 8.27
CA ILE A 449 -7.41 -0.11 8.01
C ILE A 449 -6.77 0.00 6.63
N LYS A 450 -5.43 0.01 6.62
CA LYS A 450 -4.63 0.04 5.40
C LYS A 450 -3.77 -1.22 5.34
N VAL A 451 -3.98 -2.03 4.32
CA VAL A 451 -3.19 -3.23 4.03
C VAL A 451 -2.32 -2.95 2.81
N ILE A 452 -1.01 -3.20 2.92
CA ILE A 452 -0.04 -3.00 1.84
C ILE A 452 0.47 -4.35 1.38
N LEU A 453 0.27 -4.63 0.11
CA LEU A 453 0.73 -5.84 -0.56
C LEU A 453 1.87 -5.47 -1.53
N THR A 454 3.05 -6.04 -1.33
CA THR A 454 4.21 -5.85 -2.22
C THR A 454 4.47 -7.14 -2.99
N VAL A 455 4.65 -7.03 -4.32
CA VAL A 455 4.84 -8.14 -5.25
C VAL A 455 6.31 -8.30 -5.65
#